data_76f87683888322cd3fa9e144b459a73f
#
_entry.id   76f87683888322cd3fa9e144b459a73f
#
_cell.length_a   1.000
_cell.length_b   1.000
_cell.length_c   1.000
_cell.angle_alpha   90.00
_cell.angle_beta   90.00
_cell.angle_gamma   90.00
#
_symmetry.space_group_name_H-M   'P 1'
#
loop_
_entity.id
_entity.type
_entity.pdbx_description
1 polymer ?
#
loop_
_entity_poly.entity_id
_entity_poly.type
_entity_poly.pdbx_seq_one_letter_code
_entity_poly.pdbx_strand_id
1 'polypeptide(L)'
;YIIGLFQMYPTVYFHKATRGAEKLFSELLVRAFSLVREGDCAKTNLPSRHPLKLFAEEPEKLERAMALDDSVVMGALPLLAEAEDKLVADFARRLLDRRLFKCIDVRERLRHAIGKNEDSEQRLVIAQQAVKNRLGEWSAEHSQNFPRILRDEGRRNPYKRFQDGQSSLLDQILIQEPSGDIIEITDCSELILSIRTFEFFRVYVASDDSDARKVVDDAIEEQKHVYEER
;
A
#
# COMPACT_ATOMS: atom_id res chain seq x y z
N TYR A 1 21.50 -1.49 -14.07
CA TYR A 1 20.14 -2.03 -13.94
C TYR A 1 19.65 -2.01 -12.48
N ILE A 2 20.34 -2.68 -11.54
CA ILE A 2 19.91 -2.81 -10.12
C ILE A 2 19.73 -1.46 -9.44
N ILE A 3 20.66 -0.52 -9.61
CA ILE A 3 20.59 0.84 -9.04
C ILE A 3 19.38 1.60 -9.61
N GLY A 4 19.15 1.51 -10.92
CA GLY A 4 17.97 2.11 -11.56
C GLY A 4 16.67 1.52 -11.02
N LEU A 5 16.60 0.21 -10.88
CA LEU A 5 15.47 -0.48 -10.28
C LEU A 5 15.24 -0.06 -8.81
N PHE A 6 16.31 0.05 -8.02
CA PHE A 6 16.24 0.55 -6.64
C PHE A 6 15.64 1.95 -6.55
N GLN A 7 16.03 2.86 -7.45
CA GLN A 7 15.48 4.22 -7.49
C GLN A 7 14.03 4.26 -7.98
N MET A 8 13.64 3.37 -8.89
CA MET A 8 12.26 3.31 -9.38
C MET A 8 11.25 2.89 -8.29
N TYR A 9 11.65 2.06 -7.33
CA TYR A 9 10.73 1.65 -6.27
C TYR A 9 10.16 2.82 -5.47
N PRO A 10 10.95 3.69 -4.82
CA PRO A 10 10.40 4.79 -4.03
C PRO A 10 9.76 5.89 -4.89
N THR A 11 10.26 6.10 -6.13
CA THR A 11 9.85 7.24 -6.96
C THR A 11 8.68 6.94 -7.88
N VAL A 12 8.49 5.70 -8.31
CA VAL A 12 7.44 5.29 -9.24
C VAL A 12 6.49 4.29 -8.58
N TYR A 13 6.95 3.08 -8.29
CA TYR A 13 6.08 2.00 -7.81
C TYR A 13 5.47 2.27 -6.43
N PHE A 14 6.23 2.90 -5.53
CA PHE A 14 5.77 3.25 -4.19
C PHE A 14 5.58 4.75 -4.01
N HIS A 15 5.32 5.48 -5.13
CA HIS A 15 5.00 6.88 -5.03
C HIS A 15 3.74 7.08 -4.18
N LYS A 16 3.82 7.98 -3.20
CA LYS A 16 2.75 8.16 -2.18
C LYS A 16 1.37 8.45 -2.77
N ALA A 17 1.28 9.22 -3.85
CA ALA A 17 -0.01 9.52 -4.46
C ALA A 17 -0.59 8.32 -5.20
N THR A 18 0.23 7.56 -5.94
CA THR A 18 -0.17 6.34 -6.64
C THR A 18 -0.69 5.31 -5.63
N ARG A 19 0.09 5.04 -4.57
CA ARG A 19 -0.31 4.10 -3.53
C ARG A 19 -1.58 4.54 -2.79
N GLY A 20 -1.75 5.85 -2.55
CA GLY A 20 -2.98 6.39 -1.95
C GLY A 20 -4.21 6.20 -2.85
N ALA A 21 -4.05 6.40 -4.16
CA ALA A 21 -5.11 6.13 -5.14
C ALA A 21 -5.45 4.63 -5.21
N GLU A 22 -4.43 3.75 -5.23
CA GLU A 22 -4.62 2.29 -5.22
C GLU A 22 -5.37 1.82 -3.97
N LYS A 23 -5.02 2.35 -2.78
CA LYS A 23 -5.73 2.00 -1.54
C LYS A 23 -7.18 2.45 -1.57
N LEU A 24 -7.43 3.69 -1.98
CA LEU A 24 -8.79 4.22 -2.11
C LEU A 24 -9.62 3.40 -3.10
N PHE A 25 -9.02 3.06 -4.24
CA PHE A 25 -9.63 2.22 -5.25
C PHE A 25 -9.91 0.79 -4.76
N SER A 26 -8.98 0.20 -4.02
CA SER A 26 -9.15 -1.12 -3.42
C SER A 26 -10.34 -1.16 -2.46
N GLU A 27 -10.46 -0.18 -1.56
CA GLU A 27 -11.59 -0.09 -0.62
C GLU A 27 -12.92 0.13 -1.35
N LEU A 28 -12.93 0.96 -2.40
CA LEU A 28 -14.10 1.14 -3.27
C LEU A 28 -14.57 -0.19 -3.85
N LEU A 29 -13.66 -0.97 -4.44
CA LEU A 29 -14.01 -2.25 -5.06
C LEU A 29 -14.42 -3.30 -4.01
N VAL A 30 -13.73 -3.36 -2.89
CA VAL A 30 -14.09 -4.28 -1.79
C VAL A 30 -15.52 -4.01 -1.34
N ARG A 31 -15.89 -2.74 -1.13
CA ARG A 31 -17.26 -2.39 -0.72
C ARG A 31 -18.28 -2.68 -1.81
N ALA A 32 -18.01 -2.30 -3.06
CA ALA A 32 -18.91 -2.55 -4.17
C ALA A 32 -19.17 -4.06 -4.37
N PHE A 33 -18.12 -4.88 -4.28
CA PHE A 33 -18.24 -6.34 -4.41
C PHE A 33 -18.95 -6.98 -3.20
N SER A 34 -18.77 -6.44 -2.00
CA SER A 34 -19.53 -6.86 -0.81
C SER A 34 -21.02 -6.67 -1.02
N LEU A 35 -21.44 -5.47 -1.46
CA LEU A 35 -22.84 -5.17 -1.77
C LEU A 35 -23.44 -6.11 -2.82
N VAL A 36 -22.67 -6.42 -3.87
CA VAL A 36 -23.13 -7.35 -4.90
C VAL A 36 -23.35 -8.76 -4.30
N ARG A 37 -22.42 -9.26 -3.49
CA ARG A 37 -22.51 -10.59 -2.86
C ARG A 37 -23.61 -10.69 -1.81
N GLU A 38 -23.90 -9.60 -1.12
CA GLU A 38 -24.98 -9.47 -0.13
C GLU A 38 -26.38 -9.34 -0.77
N GLY A 39 -26.46 -9.25 -2.10
CA GLY A 39 -27.71 -9.06 -2.83
C GLY A 39 -28.16 -7.60 -2.96
N ASP A 40 -27.40 -6.67 -2.41
CA ASP A 40 -27.64 -5.23 -2.40
C ASP A 40 -27.05 -4.49 -3.63
N CYS A 41 -26.93 -5.19 -4.76
CA CYS A 41 -26.24 -4.67 -5.94
C CYS A 41 -26.85 -3.36 -6.49
N ALA A 42 -28.12 -3.09 -6.26
CA ALA A 42 -28.77 -1.84 -6.64
C ALA A 42 -28.06 -0.61 -6.01
N LYS A 43 -27.54 -0.77 -4.80
CA LYS A 43 -26.84 0.30 -4.07
C LYS A 43 -25.52 0.71 -4.70
N THR A 44 -24.98 -0.08 -5.66
CA THR A 44 -23.74 0.25 -6.38
C THR A 44 -23.96 1.12 -7.59
N ASN A 45 -25.20 1.25 -8.07
CA ASN A 45 -25.59 1.88 -9.34
C ASN A 45 -24.93 1.23 -10.59
N LEU A 46 -24.39 0.02 -10.48
CA LEU A 46 -23.87 -0.72 -11.63
C LEU A 46 -25.02 -1.40 -12.39
N PRO A 47 -25.07 -1.28 -13.73
CA PRO A 47 -26.03 -2.00 -14.56
C PRO A 47 -25.97 -3.53 -14.34
N SER A 48 -27.07 -4.23 -14.51
CA SER A 48 -27.19 -5.67 -14.25
C SER A 48 -26.16 -6.53 -15.01
N ARG A 49 -25.74 -6.07 -16.20
CA ARG A 49 -24.78 -6.77 -17.06
C ARG A 49 -23.38 -6.14 -17.02
N HIS A 50 -23.10 -5.25 -16.07
CA HIS A 50 -21.78 -4.62 -15.98
C HIS A 50 -20.71 -5.67 -15.61
N PRO A 51 -19.53 -5.71 -16.30
CA PRO A 51 -18.51 -6.74 -16.07
C PRO A 51 -18.03 -6.83 -14.62
N LEU A 52 -17.84 -5.70 -13.93
CA LEU A 52 -17.46 -5.70 -12.49
C LEU A 52 -18.50 -6.41 -11.62
N LYS A 53 -19.80 -6.19 -11.90
CA LYS A 53 -20.87 -6.86 -11.15
C LYS A 53 -20.84 -8.36 -11.42
N LEU A 54 -20.79 -8.76 -12.70
CA LEU A 54 -20.74 -10.17 -13.09
C LEU A 54 -19.51 -10.91 -12.51
N PHE A 55 -18.37 -10.21 -12.46
CA PHE A 55 -17.18 -10.73 -11.78
C PHE A 55 -17.38 -10.89 -10.26
N ALA A 56 -18.00 -9.91 -9.61
CA ALA A 56 -18.27 -10.01 -8.16
C ALA A 56 -19.22 -11.15 -7.80
N GLU A 57 -20.16 -11.48 -8.69
CA GLU A 57 -21.09 -12.61 -8.55
C GLU A 57 -20.43 -13.97 -8.78
N GLU A 58 -19.49 -14.07 -9.74
CA GLU A 58 -18.86 -15.32 -10.17
C GLU A 58 -17.35 -15.17 -10.36
N PRO A 59 -16.58 -14.84 -9.29
CA PRO A 59 -15.15 -14.51 -9.40
C PRO A 59 -14.26 -15.71 -9.80
N GLU A 60 -14.76 -16.94 -9.66
CA GLU A 60 -14.07 -18.17 -10.05
C GLU A 60 -14.14 -18.44 -11.56
N LYS A 61 -15.00 -17.75 -12.30
CA LYS A 61 -15.11 -17.92 -13.75
C LYS A 61 -14.07 -17.09 -14.48
N LEU A 62 -13.18 -17.77 -15.19
CA LEU A 62 -12.09 -17.13 -15.94
C LEU A 62 -12.61 -16.08 -16.95
N GLU A 63 -13.71 -16.37 -17.64
CA GLU A 63 -14.31 -15.42 -18.59
C GLU A 63 -14.76 -14.10 -17.94
N ARG A 64 -15.16 -14.14 -16.65
CA ARG A 64 -15.52 -12.92 -15.89
C ARG A 64 -14.29 -12.07 -15.58
N ALA A 65 -13.20 -12.72 -15.19
CA ALA A 65 -11.92 -12.04 -14.97
C ALA A 65 -11.34 -11.46 -16.27
N MET A 66 -11.41 -12.22 -17.36
CA MET A 66 -10.91 -11.76 -18.69
C MET A 66 -11.75 -10.61 -19.29
N ALA A 67 -12.97 -10.43 -18.84
CA ALA A 67 -13.83 -9.29 -19.27
C ALA A 67 -13.47 -7.99 -18.53
N LEU A 68 -12.55 -8.01 -17.58
CA LEU A 68 -12.09 -6.82 -16.86
C LEU A 68 -10.82 -6.28 -17.49
N ASP A 69 -10.89 -5.05 -17.94
CA ASP A 69 -9.75 -4.24 -18.35
C ASP A 69 -9.81 -2.84 -17.71
N ASP A 70 -8.79 -2.04 -17.94
CA ASP A 70 -8.73 -0.68 -17.39
C ASP A 70 -9.91 0.18 -17.85
N SER A 71 -10.40 -0.01 -19.09
CA SER A 71 -11.51 0.75 -19.65
C SER A 71 -12.82 0.43 -18.94
N VAL A 72 -13.09 -0.85 -18.67
CA VAL A 72 -14.26 -1.30 -17.92
C VAL A 72 -14.24 -0.74 -16.49
N VAL A 73 -13.09 -0.82 -15.85
CA VAL A 73 -12.93 -0.36 -14.47
C VAL A 73 -13.04 1.16 -14.36
N MET A 74 -12.33 1.89 -15.23
CA MET A 74 -12.39 3.36 -15.23
C MET A 74 -13.76 3.88 -15.67
N GLY A 75 -14.42 3.19 -16.61
CA GLY A 75 -15.79 3.51 -17.04
C GLY A 75 -16.85 3.27 -15.97
N ALA A 76 -16.58 2.42 -14.97
CA ALA A 76 -17.47 2.21 -13.84
C ALA A 76 -17.46 3.36 -12.83
N LEU A 77 -16.37 4.12 -12.70
CA LEU A 77 -16.25 5.17 -11.69
C LEU A 77 -17.35 6.21 -11.72
N PRO A 78 -17.78 6.76 -12.89
CA PRO A 78 -18.93 7.68 -12.96
C PRO A 78 -20.23 7.06 -12.46
N LEU A 79 -20.46 5.77 -12.73
CA LEU A 79 -21.65 5.05 -12.27
C LEU A 79 -21.61 4.87 -10.76
N LEU A 80 -20.47 4.41 -10.23
CA LEU A 80 -20.24 4.23 -8.79
C LEU A 80 -20.31 5.56 -8.02
N ALA A 81 -19.97 6.68 -8.64
CA ALA A 81 -20.08 8.01 -8.03
C ALA A 81 -21.53 8.42 -7.75
N GLU A 82 -22.51 7.81 -8.42
CA GLU A 82 -23.94 8.01 -8.23
C GLU A 82 -24.58 6.90 -7.37
N ALA A 83 -23.78 6.03 -6.76
CA ALA A 83 -24.25 4.94 -5.92
C ALA A 83 -25.07 5.45 -4.72
N GLU A 84 -26.04 4.67 -4.27
CA GLU A 84 -26.77 4.92 -3.02
C GLU A 84 -25.89 4.67 -1.79
N ASP A 85 -24.97 3.69 -1.87
CA ASP A 85 -24.00 3.46 -0.81
C ASP A 85 -23.00 4.63 -0.73
N LYS A 86 -23.01 5.32 0.42
CA LYS A 86 -22.23 6.55 0.64
C LYS A 86 -20.72 6.36 0.49
N LEU A 87 -20.18 5.19 0.90
CA LEU A 87 -18.75 4.90 0.78
C LEU A 87 -18.38 4.74 -0.69
N VAL A 88 -19.16 3.93 -1.42
CA VAL A 88 -18.95 3.72 -2.86
C VAL A 88 -18.99 5.06 -3.60
N ALA A 89 -20.00 5.87 -3.34
CA ALA A 89 -20.17 7.17 -4.00
C ALA A 89 -19.02 8.15 -3.64
N ASP A 90 -18.64 8.28 -2.37
CA ASP A 90 -17.57 9.21 -1.95
C ASP A 90 -16.23 8.80 -2.53
N PHE A 91 -15.86 7.53 -2.44
CA PHE A 91 -14.56 7.06 -2.93
C PHE A 91 -14.45 7.14 -4.46
N ALA A 92 -15.52 6.83 -5.19
CA ALA A 92 -15.56 7.01 -6.64
C ALA A 92 -15.41 8.49 -7.04
N ARG A 93 -16.13 9.40 -6.37
CA ARG A 93 -15.98 10.86 -6.60
C ARG A 93 -14.58 11.35 -6.27
N ARG A 94 -13.98 10.90 -5.17
CA ARG A 94 -12.59 11.28 -4.81
C ARG A 94 -11.58 10.86 -5.87
N LEU A 95 -11.76 9.69 -6.48
CA LEU A 95 -10.89 9.23 -7.57
C LEU A 95 -11.10 10.08 -8.85
N LEU A 96 -12.35 10.34 -9.24
CA LEU A 96 -12.68 11.16 -10.40
C LEU A 96 -12.16 12.60 -10.26
N ASP A 97 -12.40 13.22 -9.10
CA ASP A 97 -12.03 14.61 -8.81
C ASP A 97 -10.56 14.76 -8.39
N ARG A 98 -9.81 13.65 -8.31
CA ARG A 98 -8.43 13.61 -7.80
C ARG A 98 -8.27 14.20 -6.38
N ARG A 99 -9.31 14.10 -5.56
CA ARG A 99 -9.31 14.50 -4.14
C ARG A 99 -8.82 13.34 -3.26
N LEU A 100 -7.61 12.87 -3.54
CA LEU A 100 -7.03 11.73 -2.86
C LEU A 100 -6.76 12.02 -1.38
N PHE A 101 -6.75 10.98 -0.58
CA PHE A 101 -6.32 11.03 0.81
C PHE A 101 -4.86 11.51 0.92
N LYS A 102 -4.54 12.21 2.00
CA LYS A 102 -3.19 12.73 2.28
C LYS A 102 -2.35 11.68 2.97
N CYS A 103 -1.16 11.49 2.45
CA CYS A 103 -0.17 10.55 2.99
C CYS A 103 0.52 11.11 4.23
N ILE A 104 0.61 10.31 5.27
CA ILE A 104 1.47 10.47 6.43
C ILE A 104 2.45 9.31 6.44
N ASP A 105 3.75 9.56 6.28
CA ASP A 105 4.77 8.52 6.33
C ASP A 105 5.17 8.28 7.79
N VAL A 106 4.55 7.27 8.39
CA VAL A 106 4.73 6.92 9.80
C VAL A 106 6.15 6.42 10.04
N ARG A 107 6.65 5.52 9.16
CA ARG A 107 7.99 4.95 9.33
C ARG A 107 9.07 6.03 9.32
N GLU A 108 8.96 6.97 8.40
CA GLU A 108 9.95 8.04 8.27
C GLU A 108 9.92 8.99 9.47
N ARG A 109 8.71 9.37 9.95
CA ARG A 109 8.57 10.20 11.15
C ARG A 109 9.14 9.53 12.40
N LEU A 110 8.87 8.24 12.60
CA LEU A 110 9.42 7.47 13.73
C LEU A 110 10.95 7.31 13.62
N ARG A 111 11.45 7.05 12.40
CA ARG A 111 12.91 6.93 12.17
C ARG A 111 13.67 8.21 12.53
N HIS A 112 13.10 9.37 12.20
CA HIS A 112 13.70 10.65 12.59
C HIS A 112 13.78 10.84 14.10
N ALA A 113 12.77 10.41 14.84
CA ALA A 113 12.74 10.52 16.30
C ALA A 113 13.66 9.53 17.00
N ILE A 114 13.71 8.26 16.53
CA ILE A 114 14.53 7.20 17.11
C ILE A 114 16.04 7.43 16.88
N GLY A 115 16.38 8.12 15.78
CA GLY A 115 17.78 8.36 15.42
C GLY A 115 18.49 7.13 14.83
N LYS A 116 19.84 7.17 14.80
CA LYS A 116 20.69 6.11 14.22
C LYS A 116 21.57 5.50 15.30
N ASN A 117 21.05 4.52 16.00
CA ASN A 117 21.76 3.73 17.01
C ASN A 117 21.75 2.25 16.59
N GLU A 118 22.56 1.41 17.24
CA GLU A 118 22.64 -0.04 16.94
C GLU A 118 21.27 -0.74 16.99
N ASP A 119 20.41 -0.36 17.95
CA ASP A 119 19.07 -0.93 18.13
C ASP A 119 17.95 -0.20 17.38
N SER A 120 18.30 0.79 16.53
CA SER A 120 17.30 1.69 15.92
C SER A 120 16.25 0.96 15.06
N GLU A 121 16.63 -0.07 14.32
CA GLU A 121 15.67 -0.83 13.50
C GLU A 121 14.72 -1.67 14.38
N GLN A 122 15.20 -2.27 15.46
CA GLN A 122 14.34 -3.02 16.37
C GLN A 122 13.34 -2.09 17.09
N ARG A 123 13.81 -0.93 17.55
CA ARG A 123 12.96 0.11 18.15
C ARG A 123 11.91 0.61 17.15
N LEU A 124 12.31 0.82 15.90
CA LEU A 124 11.41 1.26 14.84
C LEU A 124 10.29 0.24 14.58
N VAL A 125 10.59 -1.05 14.57
CA VAL A 125 9.59 -2.12 14.41
C VAL A 125 8.58 -2.11 15.56
N ILE A 126 9.07 -1.99 16.81
CA ILE A 126 8.24 -1.92 18.01
C ILE A 126 7.32 -0.69 17.96
N ALA A 127 7.88 0.49 17.67
CA ALA A 127 7.12 1.74 17.57
C ALA A 127 6.06 1.68 16.45
N GLN A 128 6.40 1.14 15.29
CA GLN A 128 5.42 0.94 14.22
C GLN A 128 4.28 0.04 14.65
N GLN A 129 4.58 -1.05 15.36
CA GLN A 129 3.53 -1.97 15.84
C GLN A 129 2.61 -1.29 16.85
N ALA A 130 3.15 -0.47 17.76
CA ALA A 130 2.36 0.31 18.70
C ALA A 130 1.42 1.30 17.99
N VAL A 131 1.91 2.04 16.99
CA VAL A 131 1.07 2.91 16.15
C VAL A 131 -0.01 2.10 15.44
N LYS A 132 0.31 0.93 14.85
CA LYS A 132 -0.68 0.07 14.19
C LYS A 132 -1.80 -0.35 15.13
N ASN A 133 -1.46 -0.76 16.34
CA ASN A 133 -2.43 -1.18 17.35
C ASN A 133 -3.35 -0.01 17.73
N ARG A 134 -2.80 1.16 18.04
CA ARG A 134 -3.55 2.37 18.38
C ARG A 134 -4.52 2.78 17.27
N LEU A 135 -4.05 2.79 16.02
CA LEU A 135 -4.90 3.09 14.86
C LEU A 135 -5.96 2.02 14.59
N GLY A 136 -5.66 0.75 14.92
CA GLY A 136 -6.61 -0.35 14.82
C GLY A 136 -7.77 -0.21 15.80
N GLU A 137 -7.47 0.07 17.05
CA GLU A 137 -8.45 0.32 18.11
C GLU A 137 -9.37 1.49 17.74
N TRP A 138 -8.77 2.62 17.37
CA TRP A 138 -9.54 3.81 16.98
C TRP A 138 -10.42 3.53 15.74
N SER A 139 -9.92 2.81 14.74
CA SER A 139 -10.69 2.47 13.55
C SER A 139 -11.88 1.55 13.88
N ALA A 140 -11.71 0.61 14.80
CA ALA A 140 -12.80 -0.26 15.25
C ALA A 140 -13.95 0.53 15.90
N GLU A 141 -13.63 1.60 16.62
CA GLU A 141 -14.62 2.45 17.30
C GLU A 141 -15.27 3.48 16.36
N HIS A 142 -14.51 4.03 15.40
CA HIS A 142 -14.90 5.25 14.65
C HIS A 142 -15.14 5.04 13.15
N SER A 143 -14.82 3.86 12.61
CA SER A 143 -14.93 3.63 11.15
C SER A 143 -16.13 2.79 10.73
N GLN A 144 -16.86 2.20 11.66
CA GLN A 144 -18.00 1.31 11.39
C GLN A 144 -17.96 0.63 9.99
N ASN A 145 -18.64 1.21 8.99
CA ASN A 145 -18.61 0.73 7.61
C ASN A 145 -17.87 1.67 6.65
N PHE A 146 -17.16 2.68 7.16
CA PHE A 146 -16.49 3.71 6.38
C PHE A 146 -15.05 3.88 6.85
N PRO A 147 -14.05 3.33 6.14
CA PRO A 147 -12.65 3.44 6.54
C PRO A 147 -12.18 4.89 6.43
N ARG A 148 -11.91 5.52 7.59
CA ARG A 148 -11.41 6.89 7.70
C ARG A 148 -9.88 6.96 7.61
N ILE A 149 -9.21 5.85 7.89
CA ILE A 149 -7.76 5.67 7.84
C ILE A 149 -7.44 4.48 6.94
N LEU A 150 -6.71 4.72 5.85
CA LEU A 150 -6.21 3.67 4.98
C LEU A 150 -4.73 3.41 5.30
N ARG A 151 -4.37 2.16 5.56
CA ARG A 151 -3.01 1.74 5.88
C ARG A 151 -2.34 1.12 4.68
N ASP A 152 -1.06 1.44 4.48
CA ASP A 152 -0.25 0.90 3.41
C ASP A 152 1.15 0.57 3.90
N GLU A 153 1.54 -0.66 3.71
CA GLU A 153 2.85 -1.18 4.08
C GLU A 153 3.45 -1.89 2.89
N GLY A 154 4.73 -1.76 2.76
CA GLY A 154 5.45 -2.48 1.72
C GLY A 154 6.89 -2.70 2.08
N ARG A 155 7.39 -3.83 1.60
CA ARG A 155 8.79 -4.21 1.69
C ARG A 155 9.24 -4.70 0.33
N ARG A 156 10.35 -4.20 -0.17
CA ARG A 156 10.95 -4.68 -1.41
C ARG A 156 12.46 -4.73 -1.28
N ASN A 157 13.00 -5.91 -1.56
CA ASN A 157 14.41 -6.07 -1.79
C ASN A 157 14.66 -5.91 -3.29
N PRO A 158 15.43 -4.90 -3.73
CA PRO A 158 15.72 -4.67 -5.15
C PRO A 158 16.53 -5.78 -5.79
N TYR A 159 17.33 -6.48 -4.97
CA TYR A 159 18.13 -7.59 -5.40
C TYR A 159 18.16 -8.70 -4.32
N LYS A 160 17.83 -9.93 -4.69
CA LYS A 160 17.85 -11.09 -3.80
C LYS A 160 19.14 -11.87 -4.02
N ARG A 161 19.90 -12.07 -2.97
CA ARG A 161 21.09 -12.90 -2.98
C ARG A 161 20.73 -14.38 -2.85
N PHE A 162 21.61 -15.25 -3.32
CA PHE A 162 21.45 -16.72 -3.18
C PHE A 162 21.33 -17.17 -1.73
N GLN A 163 21.99 -16.49 -0.81
CA GLN A 163 22.00 -16.81 0.62
C GLN A 163 20.66 -16.54 1.32
N ASP A 164 19.75 -15.82 0.71
CA ASP A 164 18.42 -15.50 1.29
C ASP A 164 17.43 -16.68 1.22
N GLY A 165 17.88 -17.88 0.81
CA GLY A 165 17.15 -19.15 0.93
C GLY A 165 15.90 -19.33 0.06
N GLN A 166 15.53 -18.33 -0.76
CA GLN A 166 14.33 -18.33 -1.60
C GLN A 166 14.58 -17.91 -3.05
N SER A 167 15.84 -17.65 -3.44
CA SER A 167 16.16 -17.25 -4.81
C SER A 167 16.62 -18.46 -5.63
N SER A 168 16.09 -18.60 -6.84
CA SER A 168 16.65 -19.55 -7.82
C SER A 168 17.91 -18.95 -8.45
N LEU A 169 18.77 -19.81 -9.01
CA LEU A 169 19.93 -19.37 -9.82
C LEU A 169 19.53 -18.42 -10.96
N LEU A 170 18.29 -18.52 -11.44
CA LEU A 170 17.73 -17.68 -12.51
C LEU A 170 17.41 -16.25 -12.05
N ASP A 171 17.34 -16.01 -10.75
CA ASP A 171 17.07 -14.68 -10.17
C ASP A 171 18.37 -13.89 -9.94
N GLN A 172 19.55 -14.46 -10.26
CA GLN A 172 20.86 -13.88 -10.00
C GLN A 172 21.50 -13.31 -11.25
N ILE A 173 22.31 -12.28 -11.04
CA ILE A 173 23.17 -11.73 -12.09
C ILE A 173 24.55 -12.29 -11.88
N LEU A 174 24.93 -13.16 -12.80
CA LEU A 174 26.25 -13.78 -12.83
C LEU A 174 27.15 -13.00 -13.79
N ILE A 175 28.40 -12.80 -13.37
CA ILE A 175 29.44 -12.10 -14.15
C ILE A 175 30.54 -13.10 -14.44
N GLN A 176 30.94 -13.19 -15.72
CA GLN A 176 32.12 -13.95 -16.11
C GLN A 176 33.34 -13.03 -16.05
N GLU A 177 34.31 -13.38 -15.22
CA GLU A 177 35.58 -12.68 -15.15
C GLU A 177 36.51 -13.00 -16.35
N PRO A 178 37.51 -12.16 -16.60
CA PRO A 178 38.50 -12.46 -17.63
C PRO A 178 39.26 -13.77 -17.43
N SER A 179 39.36 -14.28 -16.21
CA SER A 179 39.87 -15.59 -15.83
C SER A 179 39.02 -16.78 -16.36
N GLY A 180 37.73 -16.50 -16.69
CA GLY A 180 36.74 -17.50 -17.06
C GLY A 180 35.86 -17.92 -15.89
N ASP A 181 36.13 -17.48 -14.65
CA ASP A 181 35.35 -17.76 -13.46
C ASP A 181 34.00 -17.03 -13.48
N ILE A 182 32.97 -17.67 -12.92
CA ILE A 182 31.63 -17.10 -12.82
C ILE A 182 31.39 -16.72 -11.38
N ILE A 183 31.17 -15.45 -11.13
CA ILE A 183 30.91 -14.89 -9.80
C ILE A 183 29.54 -14.18 -9.76
N GLU A 184 28.97 -14.06 -8.58
CA GLU A 184 27.73 -13.32 -8.39
C GLU A 184 28.02 -11.81 -8.25
N ILE A 185 27.15 -10.95 -8.77
CA ILE A 185 27.39 -9.51 -8.86
C ILE A 185 27.68 -8.84 -7.52
N THR A 186 27.15 -9.37 -6.42
CA THR A 186 27.42 -8.85 -5.06
C THR A 186 28.84 -9.15 -4.58
N ASP A 187 29.52 -10.15 -5.16
CA ASP A 187 30.89 -10.47 -4.83
C ASP A 187 31.90 -9.49 -5.43
N CYS A 188 31.51 -8.80 -6.52
CA CYS A 188 32.35 -7.83 -7.20
C CYS A 188 31.89 -6.37 -7.04
N SER A 189 30.74 -6.11 -6.43
CA SER A 189 30.20 -4.77 -6.29
C SER A 189 29.73 -4.46 -4.88
N GLU A 190 30.58 -3.78 -4.09
CA GLU A 190 30.22 -3.30 -2.75
C GLU A 190 28.98 -2.39 -2.78
N LEU A 191 28.76 -1.64 -3.84
CA LEU A 191 27.59 -0.79 -4.00
C LEU A 191 26.31 -1.64 -4.02
N ILE A 192 26.28 -2.72 -4.80
CA ILE A 192 25.14 -3.62 -4.87
C ILE A 192 24.98 -4.38 -3.54
N LEU A 193 26.10 -4.77 -2.94
CA LEU A 193 26.14 -5.39 -1.63
C LEU A 193 25.50 -4.51 -0.55
N SER A 194 25.69 -3.19 -0.63
CA SER A 194 25.19 -2.20 0.33
C SER A 194 23.72 -1.82 0.15
N ILE A 195 23.07 -2.21 -0.95
CA ILE A 195 21.67 -1.88 -1.20
C ILE A 195 20.79 -2.55 -0.16
N ARG A 196 20.07 -1.72 0.60
CA ARG A 196 19.15 -2.17 1.65
C ARG A 196 17.76 -2.39 1.10
N THR A 197 17.01 -3.26 1.77
CA THR A 197 15.57 -3.42 1.55
C THR A 197 14.86 -2.09 1.72
N PHE A 198 14.05 -1.71 0.74
CA PHE A 198 13.14 -0.59 0.86
C PHE A 198 11.89 -1.02 1.65
N GLU A 199 11.58 -0.27 2.70
CA GLU A 199 10.41 -0.52 3.54
C GLU A 199 9.70 0.80 3.83
N PHE A 200 8.37 0.74 3.86
CA PHE A 200 7.54 1.87 4.26
C PHE A 200 6.33 1.42 5.07
N PHE A 201 5.89 2.29 5.94
CA PHE A 201 4.59 2.23 6.59
C PHE A 201 3.96 3.61 6.51
N ARG A 202 2.87 3.71 5.77
CA ARG A 202 2.16 4.94 5.47
C ARG A 202 0.69 4.83 5.86
N VAL A 203 0.14 5.96 6.21
CA VAL A 203 -1.27 6.11 6.53
C VAL A 203 -1.83 7.21 5.64
N TYR A 204 -3.03 6.99 5.14
CA TYR A 204 -3.74 7.95 4.30
C TYR A 204 -5.04 8.34 4.99
N VAL A 205 -5.27 9.65 5.09
CA VAL A 205 -6.46 10.25 5.70
C VAL A 205 -7.03 11.34 4.79
N ALA A 206 -8.33 11.54 4.82
CA ALA A 206 -8.95 12.63 4.08
C ALA A 206 -8.45 13.98 4.61
N SER A 207 -8.26 14.97 3.72
CA SER A 207 -7.72 16.28 4.11
C SER A 207 -8.68 17.07 5.02
N ASP A 208 -9.96 16.75 4.97
CA ASP A 208 -11.06 17.33 5.74
C ASP A 208 -11.42 16.52 7.01
N ASP A 209 -10.74 15.39 7.26
CA ASP A 209 -10.91 14.57 8.46
C ASP A 209 -9.86 14.90 9.52
N SER A 210 -10.14 15.95 10.31
CA SER A 210 -9.25 16.42 11.37
C SER A 210 -9.05 15.41 12.49
N ASP A 211 -10.09 14.63 12.84
CA ASP A 211 -10.02 13.67 13.94
C ASP A 211 -9.16 12.47 13.58
N ALA A 212 -9.37 11.90 12.39
CA ALA A 212 -8.53 10.82 11.90
C ALA A 212 -7.07 11.26 11.77
N ARG A 213 -6.83 12.50 11.33
CA ARG A 213 -5.47 13.05 11.27
C ARG A 213 -4.87 13.20 12.65
N LYS A 214 -5.62 13.76 13.60
CA LYS A 214 -5.15 13.96 14.97
C LYS A 214 -4.73 12.66 15.62
N VAL A 215 -5.55 11.60 15.55
CA VAL A 215 -5.18 10.31 16.16
C VAL A 215 -3.92 9.71 15.54
N VAL A 216 -3.66 9.90 14.24
CA VAL A 216 -2.42 9.46 13.61
C VAL A 216 -1.23 10.25 14.14
N ASP A 217 -1.36 11.58 14.21
CA ASP A 217 -0.30 12.45 14.74
C ASP A 217 -0.03 12.14 16.21
N ASP A 218 -1.06 12.01 17.06
CA ASP A 218 -0.95 11.66 18.48
C ASP A 218 -0.26 10.29 18.66
N ALA A 219 -0.66 9.26 17.89
CA ALA A 219 -0.06 7.93 17.97
C ALA A 219 1.44 7.92 17.62
N ILE A 220 1.86 8.80 16.71
CA ILE A 220 3.28 8.96 16.36
C ILE A 220 4.03 9.70 17.48
N GLU A 221 3.46 10.80 18.01
CA GLU A 221 4.09 11.59 19.08
C GLU A 221 4.23 10.77 20.38
N GLU A 222 3.23 9.97 20.77
CA GLU A 222 3.34 9.04 21.89
C GLU A 222 4.59 8.15 21.79
N GLN A 223 4.90 7.64 20.58
CA GLN A 223 6.07 6.80 20.37
C GLN A 223 7.38 7.60 20.35
N LYS A 224 7.38 8.85 19.91
CA LYS A 224 8.57 9.70 19.96
C LYS A 224 9.00 9.97 21.39
N HIS A 225 8.07 10.36 22.26
CA HIS A 225 8.37 10.62 23.68
C HIS A 225 9.00 9.42 24.40
N VAL A 226 8.59 8.19 24.06
CA VAL A 226 9.19 6.96 24.64
C VAL A 226 10.70 6.86 24.35
N TYR A 227 11.19 7.46 23.26
CA TYR A 227 12.57 7.36 22.82
C TYR A 227 13.39 8.64 23.03
N GLU A 228 12.76 9.79 23.26
CA GLU A 228 13.44 11.04 23.63
C GLU A 228 13.82 11.10 25.13
N GLU A 229 13.09 10.38 26.01
CA GLU A 229 13.32 10.33 27.43
C GLU A 229 14.38 9.28 27.89
N ARG A 230 15.00 8.57 26.93
CA ARG A 230 16.02 7.53 27.18
C ARG A 230 17.35 7.87 26.50
#